data_11b8fc45da6e54ad479a3ca1a1c425d3
#
_entry.id   11b8fc45da6e54ad479a3ca1a1c425d3
#
_cell.length_a   1.000
_cell.length_b   1.000
_cell.length_c   1.000
_cell.angle_alpha   90.00
_cell.angle_beta   90.00
_cell.angle_gamma   90.00
#
_symmetry.space_group_name_H-M   'P 1'
#
loop_
_entity.id
_entity.type
_entity.pdbx_description
1 polymer ?
#
loop_
_entity_poly.entity_id
_entity_poly.type
_entity_poly.pdbx_seq_one_letter_code
_entity_poly.pdbx_strand_id
1 'polypeptide(L)'
;MPVTKILGLEVNALSSSFASTASIVPSYEGTWTSYTPVWTAASSNPVIGNGTITGQYKLIGKTCFVRGNVAMGSSTTFGSGEWYVSMPFTASHADAILMTANLLDNGSAWYNATLNGARAGFNYKTAIQYQATGGTANDVNSTQPFTWVNSDRFLWNGSYEIA
;
A
#
# COMPACT_ATOMS: atom_id res chain seq x y z
N MET A 1 40.04 -42.75 19.86
CA MET A 1 39.72 -41.34 19.66
C MET A 1 38.59 -40.97 20.62
N PRO A 2 38.67 -39.90 21.37
CA PRO A 2 37.62 -39.58 22.30
C PRO A 2 36.34 -39.18 21.55
N VAL A 3 35.23 -39.77 21.98
CA VAL A 3 33.87 -39.54 21.45
C VAL A 3 33.48 -38.07 21.50
N THR A 4 34.09 -37.28 22.38
CA THR A 4 33.90 -35.84 22.52
C THR A 4 34.27 -35.02 21.26
N LYS A 5 35.19 -35.52 20.44
CA LYS A 5 35.62 -34.85 19.22
C LYS A 5 34.62 -35.03 18.07
N ILE A 6 33.92 -36.18 18.07
CA ILE A 6 32.84 -36.44 17.09
C ILE A 6 31.61 -35.63 17.44
N LEU A 7 31.26 -35.61 18.74
CA LEU A 7 30.15 -34.77 19.23
C LEU A 7 30.38 -33.28 18.99
N GLY A 8 31.62 -32.81 19.16
CA GLY A 8 31.98 -31.40 18.87
C GLY A 8 31.87 -31.05 17.39
N LEU A 9 32.16 -31.99 16.49
CA LEU A 9 32.04 -31.77 15.05
C LEU A 9 30.56 -31.74 14.61
N GLU A 10 29.76 -32.64 15.18
CA GLU A 10 28.32 -32.68 14.90
C GLU A 10 27.59 -31.43 15.46
N VAL A 11 27.95 -31.00 16.66
CA VAL A 11 27.38 -29.79 17.26
C VAL A 11 27.78 -28.56 16.45
N ASN A 12 29.01 -28.49 15.95
CA ASN A 12 29.43 -27.38 15.08
C ASN A 12 28.74 -27.42 13.72
N ALA A 13 28.49 -28.60 13.16
CA ALA A 13 27.72 -28.71 11.91
C ALA A 13 26.24 -28.33 12.10
N LEU A 14 25.64 -28.76 13.22
CA LEU A 14 24.27 -28.37 13.56
C LEU A 14 24.16 -26.86 13.88
N SER A 15 25.11 -26.31 14.64
CA SER A 15 25.10 -24.90 14.96
C SER A 15 25.37 -24.04 13.73
N SER A 16 26.19 -24.46 12.77
CA SER A 16 26.39 -23.75 11.52
C SER A 16 25.14 -23.79 10.63
N SER A 17 24.42 -24.92 10.62
CA SER A 17 23.16 -25.07 9.91
C SER A 17 22.04 -24.19 10.52
N PHE A 18 21.93 -24.16 11.85
CA PHE A 18 21.00 -23.27 12.55
C PHE A 18 21.42 -21.80 12.46
N ALA A 19 22.69 -21.47 12.52
CA ALA A 19 23.18 -20.10 12.31
C ALA A 19 22.92 -19.61 10.89
N SER A 20 23.05 -20.45 9.89
CA SER A 20 22.71 -20.16 8.50
C SER A 20 21.20 -19.91 8.33
N THR A 21 20.36 -20.70 9.00
CA THR A 21 18.90 -20.50 8.98
C THR A 21 18.50 -19.26 9.77
N ALA A 22 19.13 -19.00 10.92
CA ALA A 22 18.89 -17.79 11.71
C ALA A 22 19.37 -16.51 10.99
N SER A 23 20.43 -16.61 10.18
CA SER A 23 20.93 -15.53 9.35
C SER A 23 20.02 -15.22 8.16
N ILE A 24 19.19 -16.16 7.73
CA ILE A 24 18.23 -15.96 6.63
C ILE A 24 16.95 -15.28 7.13
N VAL A 25 16.57 -15.46 8.41
CA VAL A 25 15.36 -14.88 8.98
C VAL A 25 15.37 -13.33 9.00
N PRO A 26 16.47 -12.63 9.35
CA PRO A 26 16.50 -11.17 9.26
C PRO A 26 16.36 -10.61 7.84
N SER A 27 16.74 -11.37 6.81
CA SER A 27 16.61 -10.91 5.42
C SER A 27 15.19 -11.02 4.86
N TYR A 28 14.29 -11.76 5.54
CA TYR A 28 12.87 -11.77 5.23
C TYR A 28 12.10 -10.60 5.86
N GLU A 29 12.67 -9.93 6.85
CA GLU A 29 12.11 -8.70 7.42
C GLU A 29 12.52 -7.50 6.58
N GLY A 30 12.04 -7.42 5.33
CA GLY A 30 12.33 -6.31 4.44
C GLY A 30 12.11 -4.96 5.12
N THR A 31 13.11 -4.08 5.02
CA THR A 31 12.99 -2.69 5.49
C THR A 31 11.93 -1.96 4.69
N TRP A 32 11.18 -1.08 5.31
CA TRP A 32 10.28 -0.20 4.60
C TRP A 32 11.08 0.74 3.68
N THR A 33 10.77 0.71 2.39
CA THR A 33 11.37 1.55 1.36
C THR A 33 10.36 2.59 0.92
N SER A 34 10.79 3.85 0.83
CA SER A 34 9.94 4.94 0.35
C SER A 34 9.72 4.86 -1.15
N TYR A 35 8.50 5.16 -1.60
CA TYR A 35 8.15 5.44 -2.99
C TYR A 35 7.18 6.61 -3.03
N THR A 36 7.05 7.25 -4.19
CA THR A 36 6.07 8.32 -4.38
C THR A 36 4.91 7.78 -5.22
N PRO A 37 3.73 7.54 -4.61
CA PRO A 37 2.55 7.18 -5.37
C PRO A 37 2.16 8.27 -6.36
N VAL A 38 1.66 7.88 -7.52
CA VAL A 38 1.07 8.80 -8.50
C VAL A 38 -0.44 8.82 -8.30
N TRP A 39 -1.00 9.97 -8.02
CA TRP A 39 -2.43 10.20 -7.88
C TRP A 39 -2.98 10.74 -9.20
N THR A 40 -3.92 10.05 -9.79
CA THR A 40 -4.53 10.37 -11.09
C THR A 40 -6.05 10.33 -11.00
N ALA A 41 -6.72 10.80 -12.05
CA ALA A 41 -8.16 10.66 -12.19
C ALA A 41 -8.55 10.28 -13.64
N ALA A 42 -9.78 9.82 -13.82
CA ALA A 42 -10.25 9.29 -15.09
C ALA A 42 -10.36 10.35 -16.19
N SER A 43 -10.66 11.60 -15.85
CA SER A 43 -10.88 12.69 -16.84
C SER A 43 -9.79 13.75 -16.79
N SER A 44 -9.56 14.40 -15.65
CA SER A 44 -8.45 15.34 -15.46
C SER A 44 -7.74 15.06 -14.15
N ASN A 45 -6.41 15.02 -14.19
CA ASN A 45 -5.62 14.65 -13.02
C ASN A 45 -5.67 15.73 -11.94
N PRO A 46 -5.70 15.31 -10.67
CA PRO A 46 -5.47 16.22 -9.55
C PRO A 46 -4.02 16.72 -9.54
N VAL A 47 -3.80 17.85 -8.89
CA VAL A 47 -2.46 18.39 -8.62
C VAL A 47 -2.31 18.59 -7.13
N ILE A 48 -1.32 17.98 -6.54
CA ILE A 48 -1.13 18.00 -5.06
C ILE A 48 -0.82 19.41 -4.52
N GLY A 49 -0.20 20.27 -5.33
CA GLY A 49 0.18 21.61 -4.91
C GLY A 49 1.13 21.60 -3.71
N ASN A 50 0.77 22.31 -2.64
CA ASN A 50 1.52 22.32 -1.38
C ASN A 50 1.08 21.21 -0.39
N GLY A 51 0.23 20.27 -0.81
CA GLY A 51 -0.06 19.05 -0.09
C GLY A 51 1.10 18.05 -0.13
N THR A 52 0.90 16.85 0.40
CA THR A 52 1.93 15.80 0.41
C THR A 52 1.38 14.47 -0.06
N ILE A 53 2.20 13.73 -0.81
CA ILE A 53 1.95 12.33 -1.16
C ILE A 53 3.14 11.52 -0.67
N THR A 54 2.88 10.50 0.15
CA THR A 54 3.90 9.61 0.68
C THR A 54 3.47 8.16 0.54
N GLY A 55 4.43 7.29 0.25
CA GLY A 55 4.24 5.86 0.20
C GLY A 55 5.45 5.12 0.72
N GLN A 56 5.22 3.95 1.29
CA GLN A 56 6.26 3.02 1.69
C GLN A 56 5.82 1.60 1.34
N TYR A 57 6.79 0.77 0.99
CA TYR A 57 6.57 -0.64 0.75
C TYR A 57 7.66 -1.49 1.39
N LYS A 58 7.39 -2.77 1.57
CA LYS A 58 8.39 -3.82 1.81
C LYS A 58 7.98 -5.10 1.09
N LEU A 59 8.97 -5.88 0.68
CA LEU A 59 8.76 -7.17 0.02
C LEU A 59 9.10 -8.31 0.96
N ILE A 60 8.24 -9.33 0.96
CA ILE A 60 8.51 -10.63 1.55
C ILE A 60 8.17 -11.68 0.48
N GLY A 61 9.18 -12.24 -0.14
CA GLY A 61 8.99 -13.07 -1.34
C GLY A 61 8.29 -12.27 -2.45
N LYS A 62 7.18 -12.78 -2.97
CA LYS A 62 6.33 -12.11 -3.95
C LYS A 62 5.21 -11.25 -3.33
N THR A 63 5.17 -11.11 -2.02
CA THR A 63 4.17 -10.28 -1.35
C THR A 63 4.72 -8.88 -1.12
N CYS A 64 4.08 -7.88 -1.70
CA CYS A 64 4.33 -6.47 -1.45
C CYS A 64 3.39 -5.96 -0.36
N PHE A 65 3.94 -5.61 0.79
CA PHE A 65 3.24 -4.81 1.80
C PHE A 65 3.40 -3.34 1.44
N VAL A 66 2.32 -2.59 1.47
CA VAL A 66 2.31 -1.19 1.07
C VAL A 66 1.46 -0.36 2.03
N ARG A 67 1.87 0.88 2.25
CA ARG A 67 1.09 1.90 2.94
C ARG A 67 1.36 3.26 2.31
N GLY A 68 0.39 4.14 2.40
CA GLY A 68 0.55 5.49 1.88
C GLY A 68 -0.46 6.48 2.42
N ASN A 69 -0.21 7.73 2.10
CA ASN A 69 -1.03 8.85 2.53
C ASN A 69 -0.96 9.98 1.49
N VAL A 70 -2.11 10.58 1.22
CA VAL A 70 -2.25 11.87 0.54
C VAL A 70 -2.86 12.84 1.52
N ALA A 71 -2.16 13.95 1.80
CA ALA A 71 -2.67 15.04 2.62
C ALA A 71 -2.84 16.28 1.74
N MET A 72 -4.06 16.79 1.70
CA MET A 72 -4.45 17.93 0.86
C MET A 72 -3.89 19.23 1.43
N GLY A 73 -3.33 20.04 0.56
CA GLY A 73 -2.87 21.39 0.89
C GLY A 73 -3.84 22.47 0.39
N SER A 74 -3.57 23.71 0.75
CA SER A 74 -4.40 24.84 0.34
C SER A 74 -4.37 25.17 -1.16
N SER A 75 -3.36 24.67 -1.89
CA SER A 75 -3.25 24.80 -3.35
C SER A 75 -3.47 23.48 -4.10
N THR A 76 -3.96 22.44 -3.40
CA THR A 76 -4.33 21.17 -4.04
C THR A 76 -5.53 21.38 -4.95
N THR A 77 -5.48 20.84 -6.18
CA THR A 77 -6.63 20.75 -7.08
C THR A 77 -7.01 19.28 -7.26
N PHE A 78 -8.30 19.00 -7.35
CA PHE A 78 -8.82 17.65 -7.17
C PHE A 78 -9.14 16.93 -8.49
N GLY A 79 -8.92 17.59 -9.64
CA GLY A 79 -9.20 17.00 -10.95
C GLY A 79 -10.68 16.65 -11.14
N SER A 80 -10.96 15.69 -12.01
CA SER A 80 -12.33 15.21 -12.27
C SER A 80 -12.36 13.75 -12.68
N GLY A 81 -13.44 13.06 -12.33
CA GLY A 81 -13.64 11.65 -12.53
C GLY A 81 -13.13 10.81 -11.36
N GLU A 82 -13.23 9.50 -11.49
CA GLU A 82 -12.79 8.48 -10.52
C GLU A 82 -11.29 8.62 -10.23
N TRP A 83 -10.93 8.55 -8.97
CA TRP A 83 -9.54 8.65 -8.53
C TRP A 83 -8.81 7.32 -8.51
N TYR A 84 -7.54 7.38 -8.89
CA TYR A 84 -6.61 6.24 -8.88
C TYR A 84 -5.33 6.59 -8.13
N VAL A 85 -4.72 5.58 -7.53
CA VAL A 85 -3.37 5.67 -6.96
C VAL A 85 -2.50 4.55 -7.49
N SER A 86 -1.25 4.86 -7.84
CA SER A 86 -0.30 3.86 -8.35
C SER A 86 0.28 2.99 -7.23
N MET A 87 0.57 1.73 -7.58
CA MET A 87 1.29 0.79 -6.72
C MET A 87 2.79 0.84 -7.01
N PRO A 88 3.65 0.46 -6.03
CA PRO A 88 5.10 0.46 -6.23
C PRO A 88 5.59 -0.59 -7.24
N PHE A 89 4.84 -1.68 -7.40
CA PHE A 89 5.13 -2.77 -8.34
C PHE A 89 3.87 -3.21 -9.06
N THR A 90 4.05 -3.75 -10.24
CA THR A 90 2.97 -4.41 -10.98
C THR A 90 2.51 -5.65 -10.22
N ALA A 91 1.23 -5.77 -9.97
CA ALA A 91 0.63 -6.96 -9.37
C ALA A 91 0.58 -8.12 -10.37
N SER A 92 0.53 -9.35 -9.87
CA SER A 92 0.36 -10.55 -10.69
C SER A 92 -0.87 -10.46 -11.60
N HIS A 93 -1.95 -9.87 -11.11
CA HIS A 93 -3.16 -9.50 -11.85
C HIS A 93 -3.93 -8.39 -11.12
N ALA A 94 -4.88 -7.75 -11.78
CA ALA A 94 -5.62 -6.63 -11.20
C ALA A 94 -6.38 -7.02 -9.90
N ASP A 95 -6.98 -8.21 -9.87
CA ASP A 95 -7.75 -8.72 -8.72
C ASP A 95 -6.88 -9.02 -7.49
N ALA A 96 -5.55 -9.11 -7.65
CA ALA A 96 -4.63 -9.28 -6.53
C ALA A 96 -4.57 -8.05 -5.62
N ILE A 97 -5.07 -6.90 -6.07
CA ILE A 97 -5.02 -5.64 -5.32
C ILE A 97 -6.40 -5.33 -4.74
N LEU A 98 -6.60 -5.68 -3.48
CA LEU A 98 -7.75 -5.25 -2.69
C LEU A 98 -7.26 -4.90 -1.28
N MET A 99 -7.25 -3.62 -0.94
CA MET A 99 -6.68 -3.12 0.30
C MET A 99 -7.63 -2.16 1.00
N THR A 100 -7.42 -1.99 2.30
CA THR A 100 -8.19 -1.02 3.09
C THR A 100 -7.67 0.40 2.89
N ALA A 101 -8.60 1.35 2.91
CA ALA A 101 -8.31 2.77 2.92
C ALA A 101 -9.26 3.51 3.87
N ASN A 102 -8.85 4.71 4.28
CA ASN A 102 -9.66 5.62 5.07
C ASN A 102 -9.57 7.01 4.48
N LEU A 103 -10.71 7.68 4.43
CA LEU A 103 -10.83 9.06 3.96
C LEU A 103 -11.20 9.93 5.15
N LEU A 104 -10.45 10.99 5.37
CA LEU A 104 -10.70 11.97 6.42
C LEU A 104 -11.25 13.26 5.81
N ASP A 105 -12.48 13.60 6.15
CA ASP A 105 -13.04 14.95 6.05
C ASP A 105 -12.67 15.66 7.36
N ASN A 106 -11.63 16.48 7.32
CA ASN A 106 -10.99 17.05 8.51
C ASN A 106 -11.94 17.95 9.31
N GLY A 107 -12.17 17.57 10.57
CA GLY A 107 -13.12 18.26 11.44
C GLY A 107 -14.56 17.77 11.34
N SER A 108 -14.86 16.80 10.47
CA SER A 108 -16.21 16.27 10.23
C SER A 108 -16.26 14.76 10.46
N ALA A 109 -15.70 13.91 9.59
CA ALA A 109 -15.88 12.47 9.62
C ALA A 109 -14.73 11.66 9.03
N TRP A 110 -14.73 10.35 9.36
CA TRP A 110 -13.94 9.31 8.70
C TRP A 110 -14.86 8.42 7.85
N TYR A 111 -14.43 8.11 6.64
CA TYR A 111 -15.12 7.22 5.74
C TYR A 111 -14.26 5.99 5.46
N ASN A 112 -14.86 4.80 5.54
CA ASN A 112 -14.21 3.57 5.12
C ASN A 112 -14.14 3.51 3.60
N ALA A 113 -13.00 3.10 3.11
CA ALA A 113 -12.75 2.96 1.67
C ALA A 113 -11.88 1.73 1.38
N THR A 114 -11.76 1.40 0.12
CA THR A 114 -10.89 0.35 -0.40
C THR A 114 -10.10 0.84 -1.60
N LEU A 115 -8.92 0.28 -1.80
CA LEU A 115 -8.19 0.34 -3.05
C LEU A 115 -8.49 -0.96 -3.82
N ASN A 116 -9.01 -0.84 -5.03
CA ASN A 116 -9.50 -1.95 -5.83
C ASN A 116 -8.88 -1.92 -7.23
N GLY A 117 -7.98 -2.86 -7.50
CA GLY A 117 -7.31 -2.99 -8.80
C GLY A 117 -8.25 -3.52 -9.88
N ALA A 118 -9.11 -4.50 -9.56
CA ALA A 118 -10.12 -5.02 -10.48
C ALA A 118 -11.06 -3.92 -10.99
N ARG A 119 -11.51 -3.03 -10.09
CA ARG A 119 -12.33 -1.88 -10.46
C ARG A 119 -11.60 -0.89 -11.38
N ALA A 120 -10.31 -0.66 -11.14
CA ALA A 120 -9.47 0.18 -12.00
C ALA A 120 -9.19 -0.48 -13.37
N GLY A 121 -9.29 -1.81 -13.46
CA GLY A 121 -8.92 -2.57 -14.66
C GLY A 121 -7.42 -2.62 -14.94
N PHE A 122 -6.57 -2.31 -13.93
CA PHE A 122 -5.12 -2.26 -14.06
C PHE A 122 -4.43 -2.99 -12.93
N ASN A 123 -3.29 -3.60 -13.21
CA ASN A 123 -2.46 -4.28 -12.21
C ASN A 123 -1.31 -3.42 -11.64
N TYR A 124 -1.26 -2.13 -11.95
CA TYR A 124 -0.24 -1.18 -11.46
C TYR A 124 -0.84 0.08 -10.79
N LYS A 125 -2.16 0.22 -10.81
CA LYS A 125 -2.90 1.27 -10.09
C LYS A 125 -4.26 0.74 -9.62
N THR A 126 -4.83 1.42 -8.63
CA THR A 126 -6.10 1.03 -8.01
C THR A 126 -7.11 2.17 -8.05
N ALA A 127 -8.38 1.84 -8.27
CA ALA A 127 -9.49 2.74 -8.00
C ALA A 127 -9.68 2.89 -6.48
N ILE A 128 -10.09 4.07 -6.05
CA ILE A 128 -10.44 4.35 -4.66
C ILE A 128 -11.96 4.32 -4.57
N GLN A 129 -12.47 3.39 -3.75
CA GLN A 129 -13.92 3.23 -3.56
C GLN A 129 -14.26 3.43 -2.09
N TYR A 130 -15.33 4.14 -1.80
CA TYR A 130 -15.89 4.27 -0.45
C TYR A 130 -17.22 3.53 -0.33
N GLN A 131 -17.57 3.13 0.89
CA GLN A 131 -18.85 2.51 1.17
C GLN A 131 -19.91 3.58 1.44
N ALA A 132 -20.85 3.73 0.51
CA ALA A 132 -21.97 4.64 0.66
C ALA A 132 -23.03 4.08 1.63
N THR A 133 -23.92 4.95 2.09
CA THR A 133 -25.12 4.55 2.86
C THR A 133 -25.93 3.53 2.05
N GLY A 134 -26.26 2.41 2.69
CA GLY A 134 -26.94 1.29 2.02
C GLY A 134 -25.99 0.19 1.50
N GLY A 135 -24.66 0.29 1.73
CA GLY A 135 -23.70 -0.78 1.47
C GLY A 135 -23.16 -0.85 0.03
N THR A 136 -23.52 0.09 -0.83
CA THR A 136 -22.98 0.17 -2.20
C THR A 136 -21.59 0.80 -2.20
N ALA A 137 -20.65 0.21 -2.92
CA ALA A 137 -19.34 0.81 -3.16
C ALA A 137 -19.44 1.84 -4.29
N ASN A 138 -19.04 3.08 -4.01
CA ASN A 138 -18.99 4.17 -4.98
C ASN A 138 -17.56 4.67 -5.15
N ASP A 139 -17.25 5.21 -6.33
CA ASP A 139 -15.92 5.71 -6.64
C ASP A 139 -15.67 7.07 -5.98
N VAL A 140 -14.48 7.21 -5.40
CA VAL A 140 -14.01 8.48 -4.85
C VAL A 140 -13.64 9.43 -6.00
N ASN A 141 -14.07 10.65 -5.89
CA ASN A 141 -13.76 11.73 -6.84
C ASN A 141 -13.71 13.10 -6.11
N SER A 142 -13.62 14.19 -6.82
CA SER A 142 -13.49 15.54 -6.26
C SER A 142 -14.65 16.01 -5.37
N THR A 143 -15.81 15.32 -5.41
CA THR A 143 -17.03 15.70 -4.66
C THR A 143 -17.62 14.53 -3.88
N GLN A 144 -17.00 13.34 -3.93
CA GLN A 144 -17.47 12.12 -3.27
C GLN A 144 -16.35 11.47 -2.45
N PRO A 145 -16.64 11.01 -1.22
CA PRO A 145 -17.92 11.05 -0.48
C PRO A 145 -18.27 12.39 0.11
N PHE A 146 -17.38 13.36 0.03
CA PHE A 146 -17.54 14.75 0.48
C PHE A 146 -16.76 15.67 -0.47
N THR A 147 -16.98 16.98 -0.38
CA THR A 147 -16.18 17.97 -1.11
C THR A 147 -14.84 18.16 -0.42
N TRP A 148 -13.78 17.74 -1.09
CA TRP A 148 -12.42 17.78 -0.56
C TRP A 148 -11.88 19.20 -0.43
N VAL A 149 -11.20 19.45 0.69
CA VAL A 149 -10.58 20.75 0.99
C VAL A 149 -9.20 20.58 1.63
N ASN A 150 -8.56 21.68 1.97
CA ASN A 150 -7.28 21.68 2.69
C ASN A 150 -7.36 20.91 4.02
N SER A 151 -6.32 20.16 4.33
CA SER A 151 -6.16 19.30 5.51
C SER A 151 -6.94 17.99 5.48
N ASP A 152 -7.75 17.72 4.46
CA ASP A 152 -8.32 16.40 4.24
C ASP A 152 -7.23 15.40 3.84
N ARG A 153 -7.52 14.12 4.04
CA ARG A 153 -6.54 13.06 3.77
C ARG A 153 -7.21 11.82 3.24
N PHE A 154 -6.48 11.06 2.45
CA PHE A 154 -6.77 9.64 2.31
C PHE A 154 -5.52 8.80 2.59
N LEU A 155 -5.72 7.69 3.30
CA LEU A 155 -4.67 6.78 3.74
C LEU A 155 -5.03 5.37 3.31
N TRP A 156 -4.02 4.56 3.04
CA TRP A 156 -4.22 3.14 2.71
C TRP A 156 -3.11 2.29 3.29
N ASN A 157 -3.44 1.03 3.51
CA ASN A 157 -2.47 -0.01 3.83
C ASN A 157 -2.99 -1.38 3.38
N GLY A 158 -2.08 -2.29 3.13
CA GLY A 158 -2.42 -3.65 2.73
C GLY A 158 -1.25 -4.38 2.11
N SER A 159 -1.57 -5.46 1.43
CA SER A 159 -0.59 -6.25 0.67
C SER A 159 -1.21 -6.82 -0.59
N TYR A 160 -0.35 -7.15 -1.57
CA TYR A 160 -0.74 -7.79 -2.81
C TYR A 160 0.43 -8.62 -3.36
N GLU A 161 0.14 -9.55 -4.26
CA GLU A 161 1.14 -10.35 -4.94
C GLU A 161 1.67 -9.60 -6.17
N ILE A 162 2.99 -9.51 -6.29
CA ILE A 162 3.66 -8.92 -7.46
C ILE A 162 3.85 -9.93 -8.58
N ALA A 163 3.96 -9.45 -9.82
CA ALA A 163 4.17 -10.26 -11.04
C ALA A 163 5.46 -11.11 -11.02
#